data_6b40e6ee55f59ef6ebadc1161822309e
#
_entry.id   6b40e6ee55f59ef6ebadc1161822309e
#
_cell.length_a   1.000
_cell.length_b   1.000
_cell.length_c   1.000
_cell.angle_alpha   90.00
_cell.angle_beta   90.00
_cell.angle_gamma   90.00
#
_symmetry.space_group_name_H-M   'P 1'
#
loop_
_entity.id
_entity.type
_entity.pdbx_description
1 polymer ?
#
loop_
_entity_poly.entity_id
_entity_poly.type
_entity_poly.pdbx_seq_one_letter_code
_entity_poly.pdbx_strand_id
1 'polypeptide(L)'
;KEMLRKAKGAQSALAITEELKAGKAAPKKARAAPSYYRRRKPKWYERFRWFYSSDGFLILGGRDADSNEEIYGKYLERRDLAMHTDAPGALFTVIKTEGKEVPESTLQEAAVFSVSYSSLWKGGLAAADCYLVKGGQVSKTPEPGEFLKKGAFVIRGERRYFRDVPFGIALGIRDGALIGGPVSAIKPGSDPAVEIEPGELNADDLAKRIYRQFSERVGDRAFLKSIASVDQIVQFLPPGNSRIKAT
;
A
#
# COMPACT_ATOMS: atom_id res chain seq x y z
N LYS A 1 59.37 27.71 -41.61
CA LYS A 1 58.30 28.31 -40.74
C LYS A 1 57.03 27.46 -40.74
N GLU A 2 56.64 26.87 -41.88
CA GLU A 2 55.37 26.09 -41.97
C GLU A 2 55.39 24.76 -41.21
N MET A 3 56.54 24.05 -41.21
CA MET A 3 56.72 22.81 -40.45
C MET A 3 56.66 23.02 -38.96
N LEU A 4 57.10 24.11 -38.40
CA LEU A 4 57.02 24.44 -36.99
C LEU A 4 55.57 24.75 -36.57
N ARG A 5 54.77 25.30 -37.49
CA ARG A 5 53.34 25.59 -37.25
C ARG A 5 52.51 24.31 -37.24
N LYS A 6 52.83 23.37 -38.13
CA LYS A 6 52.20 22.04 -38.17
C LYS A 6 52.52 21.21 -36.91
N ALA A 7 53.78 21.26 -36.46
CA ALA A 7 54.19 20.55 -35.24
C ALA A 7 53.54 21.10 -33.98
N LYS A 8 53.42 22.43 -33.84
CA LYS A 8 52.67 23.05 -32.71
C LYS A 8 51.21 22.73 -32.76
N GLY A 9 50.55 22.67 -33.93
CA GLY A 9 49.17 22.28 -34.08
C GLY A 9 48.90 20.83 -33.67
N ALA A 10 49.84 19.91 -34.04
CA ALA A 10 49.74 18.51 -33.66
C ALA A 10 49.93 18.28 -32.13
N GLN A 11 50.86 19.03 -31.53
CA GLN A 11 51.05 18.97 -30.06
C GLN A 11 49.83 19.50 -29.29
N SER A 12 49.21 20.61 -29.73
CA SER A 12 48.00 21.12 -29.11
C SER A 12 46.79 20.16 -29.26
N ALA A 13 46.66 19.50 -30.41
CA ALA A 13 45.61 18.49 -30.62
C ALA A 13 45.81 17.24 -29.74
N LEU A 14 47.03 16.80 -29.53
CA LEU A 14 47.37 15.71 -28.62
C LEU A 14 47.05 16.06 -27.15
N ALA A 15 47.42 17.26 -26.70
CA ALA A 15 47.14 17.73 -25.35
C ALA A 15 45.62 17.80 -25.08
N ILE A 16 44.86 18.34 -26.03
CA ILE A 16 43.37 18.38 -25.93
C ILE A 16 42.78 16.96 -25.90
N THR A 17 43.34 16.03 -26.64
CA THR A 17 42.88 14.65 -26.68
C THR A 17 43.20 13.91 -25.36
N GLU A 18 44.35 14.21 -24.77
CA GLU A 18 44.72 13.65 -23.45
C GLU A 18 43.91 14.25 -22.32
N GLU A 19 43.60 15.56 -22.33
CA GLU A 19 42.67 16.18 -21.39
C GLU A 19 41.25 15.63 -21.52
N LEU A 20 40.74 15.40 -22.72
CA LEU A 20 39.48 14.76 -22.99
C LEU A 20 39.43 13.29 -22.52
N LYS A 21 40.56 12.58 -22.59
CA LYS A 21 40.68 11.21 -22.04
C LYS A 21 40.81 11.22 -20.51
N ALA A 22 41.52 12.17 -19.93
CA ALA A 22 41.64 12.33 -18.48
C ALA A 22 40.36 12.85 -17.85
N GLY A 23 39.58 13.69 -18.55
CA GLY A 23 38.29 14.20 -18.13
C GLY A 23 37.11 13.22 -18.25
N LYS A 24 37.30 12.07 -18.90
CA LYS A 24 36.38 10.94 -18.79
C LYS A 24 36.59 10.26 -17.42
N ALA A 25 36.19 10.94 -16.37
CA ALA A 25 36.00 10.26 -15.09
C ALA A 25 35.23 8.98 -15.38
N ALA A 26 35.79 7.84 -14.98
CA ALA A 26 35.08 6.56 -15.02
C ALA A 26 33.68 6.77 -14.44
N PRO A 27 32.62 6.21 -15.05
CA PRO A 27 31.30 6.41 -14.56
C PRO A 27 31.32 6.06 -13.07
N LYS A 28 31.02 7.06 -12.21
CA LYS A 28 30.91 6.81 -10.76
C LYS A 28 29.97 5.63 -10.64
N LYS A 29 30.48 4.45 -10.24
CA LYS A 29 29.68 3.28 -9.94
C LYS A 29 28.55 3.81 -9.07
N ALA A 30 27.34 3.79 -9.59
CA ALA A 30 26.18 4.24 -8.86
C ALA A 30 26.26 3.56 -7.48
N ARG A 31 26.33 4.35 -6.41
CA ARG A 31 26.36 3.80 -5.06
C ARG A 31 25.19 2.85 -4.97
N ALA A 32 25.46 1.56 -4.72
CA ALA A 32 24.41 0.59 -4.54
C ALA A 32 23.43 1.15 -3.49
N ALA A 33 22.15 1.22 -3.82
CA ALA A 33 21.13 1.65 -2.89
C ALA A 33 21.30 0.87 -1.58
N PRO A 34 21.11 1.51 -0.42
CA PRO A 34 21.13 0.83 0.85
C PRO A 34 20.27 -0.45 0.80
N SER A 35 20.64 -1.49 1.53
CA SER A 35 19.98 -2.82 1.42
C SER A 35 18.47 -2.77 1.66
N TYR A 36 17.98 -1.83 2.46
CA TYR A 36 16.58 -1.60 2.73
C TYR A 36 15.79 -1.02 1.53
N TYR A 37 16.45 -0.49 0.50
CA TYR A 37 15.84 -0.03 -0.75
C TYR A 37 15.83 -1.09 -1.86
N ARG A 38 16.26 -2.32 -1.61
CA ARG A 38 16.19 -3.39 -2.60
C ARG A 38 14.76 -3.87 -2.77
N ARG A 39 14.26 -3.86 -4.01
CA ARG A 39 12.98 -4.47 -4.35
C ARG A 39 13.01 -5.96 -3.98
N ARG A 40 12.09 -6.38 -3.11
CA ARG A 40 11.87 -7.79 -2.76
C ARG A 40 10.90 -8.48 -3.74
N LYS A 41 10.88 -9.79 -3.76
CA LYS A 41 9.88 -10.53 -4.50
C LYS A 41 8.50 -10.34 -3.85
N PRO A 42 7.43 -10.05 -4.64
CA PRO A 42 6.08 -9.94 -4.12
C PRO A 42 5.64 -11.23 -3.41
N LYS A 43 4.91 -11.10 -2.34
CA LYS A 43 4.27 -12.20 -1.63
C LYS A 43 2.90 -12.50 -2.26
N TRP A 44 2.38 -13.71 -2.07
CA TRP A 44 1.12 -14.15 -2.66
C TRP A 44 -0.08 -13.27 -2.29
N TYR A 45 -0.08 -12.69 -1.10
CA TYR A 45 -1.15 -11.84 -0.59
C TYR A 45 -1.13 -10.41 -1.12
N GLU A 46 -0.06 -9.94 -1.73
CA GLU A 46 0.09 -8.55 -2.17
C GLU A 46 -0.80 -8.17 -3.35
N ARG A 47 -1.43 -9.13 -4.00
CA ARG A 47 -2.48 -8.89 -4.99
C ARG A 47 -3.80 -8.42 -4.38
N PHE A 48 -4.01 -8.64 -3.08
CA PHE A 48 -5.11 -8.11 -2.30
C PHE A 48 -4.75 -6.75 -1.69
N ARG A 49 -5.67 -6.12 -0.98
CA ARG A 49 -5.32 -5.14 0.04
C ARG A 49 -4.80 -5.89 1.25
N TRP A 50 -3.70 -5.45 1.82
CA TRP A 50 -3.09 -6.16 2.92
C TRP A 50 -2.25 -5.27 3.80
N PHE A 51 -2.08 -5.66 5.04
CA PHE A 51 -1.06 -5.14 5.93
C PHE A 51 -0.74 -6.17 7.02
N TYR A 52 0.37 -5.98 7.70
CA TYR A 52 0.63 -6.64 8.97
C TYR A 52 0.28 -5.69 10.10
N SER A 53 -0.50 -6.17 11.09
CA SER A 53 -0.81 -5.40 12.29
C SER A 53 0.45 -5.11 13.10
N SER A 54 0.34 -4.18 14.05
CA SER A 54 1.41 -3.90 15.02
C SER A 54 1.83 -5.14 15.83
N ASP A 55 0.93 -6.12 15.97
CA ASP A 55 1.17 -7.39 16.64
C ASP A 55 1.62 -8.51 15.70
N GLY A 56 1.82 -8.23 14.40
CA GLY A 56 2.34 -9.16 13.40
C GLY A 56 1.32 -10.09 12.75
N PHE A 57 0.02 -9.87 12.90
CA PHE A 57 -1.01 -10.60 12.19
C PHE A 57 -1.17 -10.11 10.76
N LEU A 58 -1.32 -11.02 9.80
CA LEU A 58 -1.65 -10.69 8.42
C LEU A 58 -3.14 -10.38 8.29
N ILE A 59 -3.45 -9.19 7.81
CA ILE A 59 -4.81 -8.78 7.46
C ILE A 59 -4.92 -8.68 5.94
N LEU A 60 -5.98 -9.27 5.40
CA LEU A 60 -6.31 -9.29 3.98
C LEU A 60 -7.62 -8.54 3.74
N GLY A 61 -7.73 -7.90 2.59
CA GLY A 61 -8.98 -7.28 2.15
C GLY A 61 -9.15 -7.40 0.64
N GLY A 62 -10.35 -7.71 0.18
CA GLY A 62 -10.64 -7.78 -1.23
C GLY A 62 -10.65 -6.40 -1.89
N ARG A 63 -10.24 -6.31 -3.15
CA ARG A 63 -10.28 -5.07 -3.95
C ARG A 63 -11.60 -4.91 -4.68
N ASP A 64 -12.23 -6.04 -4.98
CA ASP A 64 -13.44 -6.19 -5.78
C ASP A 64 -14.17 -7.50 -5.45
N ALA A 65 -15.28 -7.77 -6.12
CA ALA A 65 -16.06 -8.98 -5.91
C ALA A 65 -15.27 -10.27 -6.17
N ASP A 66 -14.40 -10.30 -7.18
CA ASP A 66 -13.60 -11.48 -7.52
C ASP A 66 -12.57 -11.80 -6.45
N SER A 67 -11.87 -10.79 -5.97
CA SER A 67 -10.91 -10.95 -4.89
C SER A 67 -11.56 -11.28 -3.54
N ASN A 68 -12.78 -10.78 -3.27
CA ASN A 68 -13.57 -11.19 -2.12
C ASN A 68 -13.92 -12.69 -2.19
N GLU A 69 -14.39 -13.17 -3.36
CA GLU A 69 -14.65 -14.61 -3.58
C GLU A 69 -13.40 -15.46 -3.38
N GLU A 70 -12.27 -14.99 -3.88
CA GLU A 70 -11.02 -15.71 -3.75
C GLU A 70 -10.53 -15.76 -2.30
N ILE A 71 -10.61 -14.65 -1.55
CA ILE A 71 -10.27 -14.63 -0.12
C ILE A 71 -11.16 -15.60 0.65
N TYR A 72 -12.46 -15.56 0.41
CA TYR A 72 -13.41 -16.48 1.05
C TYR A 72 -13.11 -17.95 0.73
N GLY A 73 -12.96 -18.29 -0.55
CA GLY A 73 -12.86 -19.67 -0.99
C GLY A 73 -11.51 -20.34 -0.76
N LYS A 74 -10.42 -19.53 -0.73
CA LYS A 74 -9.07 -20.09 -0.65
C LYS A 74 -8.32 -19.76 0.63
N TYR A 75 -8.64 -18.64 1.30
CA TYR A 75 -7.80 -18.11 2.37
C TYR A 75 -8.52 -17.92 3.69
N LEU A 76 -9.84 -17.89 3.72
CA LEU A 76 -10.60 -17.81 4.97
C LEU A 76 -10.69 -19.19 5.62
N GLU A 77 -10.17 -19.32 6.82
CA GLU A 77 -10.32 -20.50 7.67
C GLU A 77 -11.39 -20.29 8.74
N ARG A 78 -11.95 -21.37 9.25
CA ARG A 78 -13.02 -21.30 10.28
C ARG A 78 -12.57 -20.59 11.55
N ARG A 79 -11.27 -20.65 11.88
CA ARG A 79 -10.68 -20.03 13.08
C ARG A 79 -10.25 -18.58 12.84
N ASP A 80 -10.17 -18.14 11.58
CA ASP A 80 -9.89 -16.76 11.28
C ASP A 80 -11.03 -15.85 11.74
N LEU A 81 -10.74 -14.57 11.79
CA LEU A 81 -11.72 -13.53 12.06
C LEU A 81 -12.01 -12.78 10.76
N ALA A 82 -13.26 -12.42 10.57
CA ALA A 82 -13.69 -11.60 9.45
C ALA A 82 -14.33 -10.31 9.97
N MET A 83 -14.06 -9.20 9.28
CA MET A 83 -14.60 -7.89 9.63
C MET A 83 -15.23 -7.24 8.39
N HIS A 84 -16.36 -6.57 8.60
CA HIS A 84 -17.10 -5.92 7.52
C HIS A 84 -17.91 -4.73 8.07
N THR A 85 -18.28 -3.80 7.17
CA THR A 85 -19.24 -2.75 7.47
C THR A 85 -20.58 -3.06 6.80
N ASP A 86 -21.67 -2.48 7.28
CA ASP A 86 -22.99 -2.61 6.64
C ASP A 86 -23.12 -1.73 5.37
N ALA A 87 -22.08 -0.97 5.02
CA ALA A 87 -22.06 -0.11 3.85
C ALA A 87 -21.94 -0.91 2.53
N PRO A 88 -22.67 -0.54 1.47
CA PRO A 88 -22.52 -1.14 0.15
C PRO A 88 -21.08 -1.01 -0.36
N GLY A 89 -20.53 -2.08 -0.98
CA GLY A 89 -19.18 -2.08 -1.52
C GLY A 89 -18.07 -2.03 -0.47
N ALA A 90 -18.40 -2.46 0.75
CA ALA A 90 -17.42 -2.56 1.82
C ALA A 90 -16.41 -3.67 1.56
N LEU A 91 -15.21 -3.47 2.09
CA LEU A 91 -14.12 -4.41 2.05
C LEU A 91 -14.48 -5.69 2.83
N PHE A 92 -14.25 -6.85 2.26
CA PHE A 92 -14.26 -8.10 3.02
C PHE A 92 -12.87 -8.28 3.64
N THR A 93 -12.79 -7.97 4.93
CA THR A 93 -11.53 -8.01 5.68
C THR A 93 -11.39 -9.34 6.42
N VAL A 94 -10.23 -9.97 6.33
CA VAL A 94 -9.89 -11.23 7.02
C VAL A 94 -8.62 -11.06 7.83
N ILE A 95 -8.65 -11.43 9.09
CA ILE A 95 -7.51 -11.49 9.99
C ILE A 95 -7.06 -12.95 10.05
N LYS A 96 -5.85 -13.25 9.56
CA LYS A 96 -5.27 -14.58 9.61
C LYS A 96 -4.75 -14.85 11.00
N THR A 97 -5.49 -15.63 11.78
CA THR A 97 -5.18 -15.88 13.19
C THR A 97 -4.10 -16.94 13.39
N GLU A 98 -3.95 -17.86 12.45
CA GLU A 98 -3.09 -19.04 12.61
C GLU A 98 -3.37 -19.81 13.92
N GLY A 99 -4.60 -19.72 14.41
CA GLY A 99 -5.04 -20.34 15.66
C GLY A 99 -4.61 -19.60 16.94
N LYS A 100 -4.00 -18.41 16.83
CA LYS A 100 -3.61 -17.57 17.95
C LYS A 100 -4.76 -16.65 18.37
N GLU A 101 -4.74 -16.23 19.62
CA GLU A 101 -5.62 -15.16 20.11
C GLU A 101 -5.19 -13.81 19.49
N VAL A 102 -6.16 -13.05 19.02
CA VAL A 102 -5.91 -11.77 18.34
C VAL A 102 -6.05 -10.62 19.35
N PRO A 103 -4.99 -9.82 19.58
CA PRO A 103 -5.03 -8.68 20.49
C PRO A 103 -6.01 -7.61 20.04
N GLU A 104 -6.50 -6.83 21.00
CA GLU A 104 -7.45 -5.73 20.75
C GLU A 104 -6.85 -4.66 19.81
N SER A 105 -5.54 -4.38 19.91
CA SER A 105 -4.79 -3.50 19.00
C SER A 105 -4.95 -3.91 17.53
N THR A 106 -4.75 -5.20 17.23
CA THR A 106 -4.96 -5.77 15.89
C THR A 106 -6.43 -5.66 15.45
N LEU A 107 -7.39 -5.89 16.35
CA LEU A 107 -8.82 -5.75 16.02
C LEU A 107 -9.18 -4.30 15.69
N GLN A 108 -8.66 -3.32 16.42
CA GLN A 108 -8.86 -1.90 16.13
C GLN A 108 -8.20 -1.50 14.79
N GLU A 109 -6.99 -1.98 14.50
CA GLU A 109 -6.35 -1.76 13.21
C GLU A 109 -7.15 -2.37 12.06
N ALA A 110 -7.65 -3.59 12.21
CA ALA A 110 -8.52 -4.21 11.21
C ALA A 110 -9.85 -3.44 11.02
N ALA A 111 -10.38 -2.86 12.09
CA ALA A 111 -11.59 -2.03 12.04
C ALA A 111 -11.34 -0.74 11.23
N VAL A 112 -10.26 -0.01 11.53
CA VAL A 112 -9.85 1.18 10.77
C VAL A 112 -9.65 0.84 9.29
N PHE A 113 -8.99 -0.27 8.99
CA PHE A 113 -8.79 -0.74 7.62
C PHE A 113 -10.11 -1.03 6.91
N SER A 114 -11.03 -1.75 7.58
CA SER A 114 -12.33 -2.14 7.03
C SER A 114 -13.19 -0.91 6.69
N VAL A 115 -13.29 0.07 7.60
CA VAL A 115 -14.10 1.27 7.36
C VAL A 115 -13.45 2.20 6.34
N SER A 116 -12.12 2.35 6.36
CA SER A 116 -11.40 3.28 5.48
C SER A 116 -11.46 2.86 4.00
N TYR A 117 -11.53 1.57 3.72
CA TYR A 117 -11.67 1.06 2.35
C TYR A 117 -13.12 0.73 1.97
N SER A 118 -14.10 1.32 2.65
CA SER A 118 -15.51 1.24 2.30
C SER A 118 -16.00 2.46 1.52
N SER A 119 -17.21 2.36 0.96
CA SER A 119 -17.85 3.50 0.29
C SER A 119 -18.12 4.69 1.22
N LEU A 120 -18.08 4.49 2.53
CA LEU A 120 -18.28 5.53 3.55
C LEU A 120 -17.18 6.61 3.52
N TRP A 121 -15.97 6.25 3.06
CA TRP A 121 -14.90 7.22 2.82
C TRP A 121 -15.34 8.37 1.89
N LYS A 122 -16.13 8.06 0.85
CA LYS A 122 -16.65 9.06 -0.09
C LYS A 122 -17.64 10.04 0.53
N GLY A 123 -18.29 9.64 1.61
CA GLY A 123 -19.29 10.43 2.29
C GLY A 123 -18.72 11.60 3.11
N GLY A 124 -17.40 11.71 3.22
CA GLY A 124 -16.74 12.74 4.03
C GLY A 124 -17.01 12.61 5.53
N LEU A 125 -17.44 11.43 5.98
CA LEU A 125 -17.62 11.13 7.40
C LEU A 125 -16.27 11.04 8.09
N ALA A 126 -16.23 11.30 9.40
CA ALA A 126 -15.02 11.17 10.20
C ALA A 126 -14.81 9.76 10.77
N ALA A 127 -15.89 9.00 10.91
CA ALA A 127 -15.91 7.66 11.49
C ALA A 127 -17.07 6.83 10.94
N ALA A 128 -17.01 5.51 11.14
CA ALA A 128 -18.08 4.59 10.78
C ALA A 128 -18.07 3.34 11.67
N ASP A 129 -19.16 2.58 11.62
CA ASP A 129 -19.28 1.33 12.33
C ASP A 129 -18.85 0.15 11.48
N CYS A 130 -18.27 -0.86 12.13
CA CYS A 130 -18.03 -2.17 11.53
C CYS A 130 -18.30 -3.27 12.57
N TYR A 131 -18.28 -4.52 12.14
CA TYR A 131 -18.47 -5.66 13.02
C TYR A 131 -17.49 -6.78 12.70
N LEU A 132 -17.19 -7.55 13.73
CA LEU A 132 -16.33 -8.71 13.74
C LEU A 132 -17.15 -9.99 13.89
N VAL A 133 -16.78 -11.01 13.14
CA VAL A 133 -17.32 -12.36 13.22
C VAL A 133 -16.23 -13.40 13.09
N LYS A 134 -16.47 -14.65 13.47
CA LYS A 134 -15.57 -15.77 13.18
C LYS A 134 -15.69 -16.18 11.72
N GLY A 135 -14.63 -16.67 11.12
CA GLY A 135 -14.63 -17.15 9.74
C GLY A 135 -15.69 -18.21 9.47
N GLY A 136 -15.96 -19.06 10.45
CA GLY A 136 -17.03 -20.06 10.36
C GLY A 136 -18.48 -19.52 10.35
N GLN A 137 -18.68 -18.23 10.62
CA GLN A 137 -19.99 -17.55 10.54
C GLN A 137 -20.26 -16.98 9.14
N VAL A 138 -19.24 -16.93 8.27
CA VAL A 138 -19.36 -16.42 6.92
C VAL A 138 -19.76 -17.54 5.98
N SER A 139 -20.81 -17.35 5.18
CA SER A 139 -21.37 -18.36 4.29
C SER A 139 -21.68 -17.80 2.92
N LYS A 140 -21.67 -18.67 1.91
CA LYS A 140 -22.16 -18.40 0.56
C LYS A 140 -23.53 -19.00 0.30
N THR A 141 -24.12 -19.66 1.28
CA THR A 141 -25.45 -20.26 1.17
C THR A 141 -26.50 -19.22 1.56
N PRO A 142 -27.29 -18.69 0.60
CA PRO A 142 -28.38 -17.77 0.91
C PRO A 142 -29.49 -18.48 1.67
N GLU A 143 -30.38 -17.72 2.29
CA GLU A 143 -31.63 -18.25 2.82
C GLU A 143 -32.56 -18.64 1.66
N PRO A 144 -33.53 -19.57 1.89
CA PRO A 144 -34.48 -19.96 0.86
C PRO A 144 -35.22 -18.74 0.29
N GLY A 145 -35.13 -18.55 -1.05
CA GLY A 145 -35.74 -17.41 -1.74
C GLY A 145 -34.86 -16.17 -1.88
N GLU A 146 -33.66 -16.15 -1.31
CA GLU A 146 -32.71 -15.05 -1.44
C GLU A 146 -31.70 -15.31 -2.57
N PHE A 147 -31.30 -14.23 -3.25
CA PHE A 147 -30.23 -14.24 -4.26
C PHE A 147 -28.99 -13.55 -3.68
N LEU A 148 -27.89 -14.26 -3.69
CA LEU A 148 -26.61 -13.72 -3.22
C LEU A 148 -25.75 -13.25 -4.43
N LYS A 149 -25.52 -11.95 -4.49
CA LYS A 149 -24.64 -11.35 -5.51
C LYS A 149 -23.20 -11.84 -5.34
N LYS A 150 -22.46 -11.87 -6.45
CA LYS A 150 -21.01 -12.14 -6.42
C LYS A 150 -20.30 -11.17 -5.49
N GLY A 151 -19.40 -11.69 -4.66
CA GLY A 151 -18.67 -10.90 -3.66
C GLY A 151 -19.44 -10.57 -2.37
N ALA A 152 -20.73 -10.93 -2.30
CA ALA A 152 -21.52 -10.82 -1.09
C ALA A 152 -21.51 -12.12 -0.28
N PHE A 153 -21.71 -12.02 1.03
CA PHE A 153 -21.70 -13.14 1.98
C PHE A 153 -22.88 -13.04 2.95
N VAL A 154 -23.34 -14.18 3.41
CA VAL A 154 -24.31 -14.27 4.51
C VAL A 154 -23.53 -14.41 5.81
N ILE A 155 -23.83 -13.56 6.77
CA ILE A 155 -23.24 -13.61 8.10
C ILE A 155 -24.25 -14.14 9.09
N ARG A 156 -23.92 -15.26 9.75
CA ARG A 156 -24.80 -15.94 10.71
C ARG A 156 -24.27 -15.83 12.13
N GLY A 157 -25.18 -15.74 13.10
CA GLY A 157 -24.84 -15.68 14.52
C GLY A 157 -24.48 -14.27 15.00
N GLU A 158 -23.89 -14.21 16.19
CA GLU A 158 -23.60 -12.97 16.88
C GLU A 158 -22.48 -12.19 16.22
N ARG A 159 -22.63 -10.84 16.21
CA ARG A 159 -21.65 -9.88 15.71
C ARG A 159 -21.12 -9.06 16.88
N ARG A 160 -19.80 -8.90 16.93
CA ARG A 160 -19.18 -7.92 17.83
C ARG A 160 -19.00 -6.61 17.09
N TYR A 161 -19.68 -5.56 17.51
CA TYR A 161 -19.63 -4.24 16.86
C TYR A 161 -18.49 -3.39 17.39
N PHE A 162 -17.87 -2.66 16.46
CA PHE A 162 -16.95 -1.56 16.71
C PHE A 162 -17.64 -0.29 16.23
N ARG A 163 -17.88 0.65 17.16
CA ARG A 163 -18.61 1.87 16.91
C ARG A 163 -17.66 3.05 16.74
N ASP A 164 -18.07 4.04 15.94
CA ASP A 164 -17.33 5.28 15.74
C ASP A 164 -15.84 5.07 15.39
N VAL A 165 -15.54 4.05 14.57
CA VAL A 165 -14.18 3.75 14.14
C VAL A 165 -13.69 4.85 13.20
N PRO A 166 -12.59 5.57 13.53
CA PRO A 166 -12.13 6.69 12.72
C PRO A 166 -11.58 6.24 11.37
N PHE A 167 -11.74 7.08 10.35
CA PHE A 167 -11.05 6.90 9.08
C PHE A 167 -9.62 7.38 9.18
N GLY A 168 -8.71 6.69 8.50
CA GLY A 168 -7.33 7.10 8.38
C GLY A 168 -6.45 5.93 8.01
N ILE A 169 -5.66 6.15 6.97
CA ILE A 169 -4.65 5.19 6.55
C ILE A 169 -3.31 5.90 6.39
N ALA A 170 -2.25 5.12 6.37
CA ALA A 170 -0.94 5.58 5.96
C ALA A 170 -0.43 4.75 4.78
N LEU A 171 0.35 5.38 3.92
CA LEU A 171 1.19 4.72 2.95
C LEU A 171 2.64 4.94 3.32
N GLY A 172 3.46 3.92 3.14
CA GLY A 172 4.90 4.03 3.42
C GLY A 172 5.72 3.02 2.65
N ILE A 173 7.04 3.22 2.69
CA ILE A 173 8.01 2.27 2.15
C ILE A 173 8.66 1.53 3.30
N ARG A 174 8.57 0.21 3.27
CA ARG A 174 9.19 -0.69 4.25
C ARG A 174 9.75 -1.91 3.52
N ASP A 175 10.96 -2.32 3.83
CA ASP A 175 11.62 -3.51 3.26
C ASP A 175 11.60 -3.56 1.72
N GLY A 176 11.77 -2.42 1.08
CA GLY A 176 11.80 -2.31 -0.39
C GLY A 176 10.44 -2.52 -1.07
N ALA A 177 9.33 -2.29 -0.37
CA ALA A 177 7.99 -2.34 -0.92
C ALA A 177 7.12 -1.17 -0.45
N LEU A 178 6.18 -0.76 -1.30
CA LEU A 178 5.08 0.10 -0.89
C LEU A 178 4.09 -0.72 -0.06
N ILE A 179 3.71 -0.18 1.07
CA ILE A 179 2.69 -0.76 1.97
C ILE A 179 1.67 0.30 2.34
N GLY A 180 0.46 -0.14 2.69
CA GLY A 180 -0.63 0.76 3.09
C GLY A 180 -1.60 0.08 4.03
N GLY A 181 -2.12 0.83 4.98
CA GLY A 181 -3.05 0.36 6.00
C GLY A 181 -3.22 1.35 7.14
N PRO A 182 -3.70 0.94 8.30
CA PRO A 182 -3.87 1.80 9.46
C PRO A 182 -2.60 2.51 9.88
N VAL A 183 -2.71 3.75 10.32
CA VAL A 183 -1.56 4.60 10.68
C VAL A 183 -0.65 3.94 11.72
N SER A 184 -1.24 3.33 12.74
CA SER A 184 -0.51 2.64 13.82
C SER A 184 0.34 1.47 13.34
N ALA A 185 -0.14 0.74 12.33
CA ALA A 185 0.57 -0.41 11.77
C ALA A 185 1.62 0.00 10.71
N ILE A 186 1.36 1.06 9.95
CA ILE A 186 2.20 1.41 8.80
C ILE A 186 3.29 2.41 9.15
N LYS A 187 2.96 3.50 9.87
CA LYS A 187 3.90 4.59 10.11
C LYS A 187 5.15 4.14 10.90
N PRO A 188 5.03 3.34 11.97
CA PRO A 188 6.20 2.79 12.63
C PRO A 188 6.99 1.87 11.68
N GLY A 189 8.29 2.13 11.52
CA GLY A 189 9.17 1.33 10.67
C GLY A 189 9.02 1.54 9.17
N SER A 190 8.31 2.58 8.72
CA SER A 190 8.25 3.01 7.31
C SER A 190 8.95 4.35 7.12
N ASP A 191 9.80 4.44 6.10
CA ASP A 191 10.45 5.69 5.69
C ASP A 191 10.66 5.69 4.17
N PRO A 192 10.06 6.66 3.45
CA PRO A 192 9.07 7.65 3.90
C PRO A 192 7.69 7.06 4.21
N ALA A 193 6.87 7.83 4.94
CA ALA A 193 5.47 7.53 5.18
C ALA A 193 4.63 8.82 5.14
N VAL A 194 3.37 8.68 4.70
CA VAL A 194 2.35 9.74 4.69
C VAL A 194 1.04 9.23 5.27
N GLU A 195 0.35 10.09 6.00
CA GLU A 195 -1.02 9.83 6.47
C GLU A 195 -2.03 10.41 5.49
N ILE A 196 -3.13 9.70 5.29
CA ILE A 196 -4.19 10.04 4.35
C ILE A 196 -5.52 10.03 5.07
N GLU A 197 -6.32 11.06 4.81
CA GLU A 197 -7.67 11.21 5.32
C GLU A 197 -8.62 11.63 4.18
N PRO A 198 -9.96 11.55 4.35
CA PRO A 198 -10.91 12.10 3.39
C PRO A 198 -10.60 13.55 3.05
N GLY A 199 -10.69 13.94 1.77
CA GLY A 199 -10.31 15.27 1.30
C GLY A 199 -10.78 15.56 -0.12
N GLU A 200 -10.10 16.45 -0.81
CA GLU A 200 -10.58 17.03 -2.07
C GLU A 200 -9.89 16.46 -3.32
N LEU A 201 -8.71 15.85 -3.17
CA LEU A 201 -7.94 15.37 -4.31
C LEU A 201 -8.45 14.01 -4.79
N ASN A 202 -8.61 13.87 -6.11
CA ASN A 202 -8.82 12.56 -6.71
C ASN A 202 -7.59 11.66 -6.54
N ALA A 203 -7.76 10.37 -6.79
CA ALA A 203 -6.71 9.38 -6.57
C ALA A 203 -5.43 9.65 -7.36
N ASP A 204 -5.53 10.08 -8.62
CA ASP A 204 -4.38 10.32 -9.48
C ASP A 204 -3.55 11.52 -9.02
N ASP A 205 -4.21 12.61 -8.65
CA ASP A 205 -3.54 13.83 -8.20
C ASP A 205 -2.91 13.64 -6.81
N LEU A 206 -3.60 12.92 -5.94
CA LEU A 206 -3.05 12.53 -4.64
C LEU A 206 -1.83 11.62 -4.80
N ALA A 207 -1.92 10.60 -5.65
CA ALA A 207 -0.81 9.69 -5.91
C ALA A 207 0.42 10.40 -6.47
N LYS A 208 0.25 11.35 -7.39
CA LYS A 208 1.34 12.21 -7.89
C LYS A 208 1.98 13.03 -6.78
N ARG A 209 1.17 13.56 -5.85
CA ARG A 209 1.67 14.36 -4.71
C ARG A 209 2.45 13.47 -3.74
N ILE A 210 1.95 12.28 -3.42
CA ILE A 210 2.64 11.29 -2.58
C ILE A 210 3.95 10.85 -3.25
N TYR A 211 3.92 10.52 -4.54
CA TYR A 211 5.12 10.14 -5.29
C TYR A 211 6.20 11.23 -5.24
N ARG A 212 5.82 12.51 -5.34
CA ARG A 212 6.76 13.64 -5.22
C ARG A 212 7.41 13.66 -3.83
N GLN A 213 6.61 13.59 -2.75
CA GLN A 213 7.14 13.57 -1.39
C GLN A 213 8.08 12.37 -1.15
N PHE A 214 7.73 11.20 -1.66
CA PHE A 214 8.59 10.02 -1.56
C PHE A 214 9.88 10.20 -2.37
N SER A 215 9.82 10.84 -3.54
CA SER A 215 10.99 11.11 -4.39
C SER A 215 12.03 12.02 -3.71
N GLU A 216 11.55 12.99 -2.94
CA GLU A 216 12.40 13.92 -2.19
C GLU A 216 13.17 13.20 -1.05
N ARG A 217 12.54 12.17 -0.45
CA ARG A 217 13.12 11.40 0.66
C ARG A 217 14.03 10.27 0.18
N VAL A 218 13.60 9.52 -0.83
CA VAL A 218 14.29 8.31 -1.29
C VAL A 218 15.54 8.63 -2.12
N GLY A 219 15.54 9.74 -2.87
CA GLY A 219 16.68 10.16 -3.71
C GLY A 219 16.93 9.29 -4.95
N ASP A 220 16.67 8.00 -4.91
CA ASP A 220 16.77 7.08 -6.06
C ASP A 220 15.41 6.95 -6.76
N ARG A 221 15.22 7.76 -7.79
CA ARG A 221 13.95 7.78 -8.55
C ARG A 221 13.69 6.49 -9.34
N ALA A 222 14.73 5.81 -9.81
CA ALA A 222 14.57 4.56 -10.55
C ALA A 222 14.08 3.44 -9.64
N PHE A 223 14.68 3.34 -8.47
CA PHE A 223 14.22 2.43 -7.41
C PHE A 223 12.78 2.75 -6.99
N LEU A 224 12.49 4.02 -6.63
CA LEU A 224 11.15 4.43 -6.22
C LEU A 224 10.10 4.08 -7.28
N LYS A 225 10.36 4.39 -8.56
CA LYS A 225 9.45 4.05 -9.66
C LYS A 225 9.18 2.55 -9.75
N SER A 226 10.14 1.71 -9.37
CA SER A 226 10.01 0.25 -9.44
C SER A 226 9.13 -0.34 -8.34
N ILE A 227 8.97 0.34 -7.19
CA ILE A 227 8.26 -0.17 -6.00
C ILE A 227 7.03 0.65 -5.62
N ALA A 228 6.96 1.90 -6.01
CA ALA A 228 5.92 2.86 -5.63
C ALA A 228 5.65 3.85 -6.77
N SER A 229 5.41 3.35 -8.00
CA SER A 229 4.95 4.19 -9.11
C SER A 229 3.59 4.84 -8.77
N VAL A 230 3.21 5.89 -9.50
CA VAL A 230 1.91 6.55 -9.32
C VAL A 230 0.77 5.53 -9.37
N ASP A 231 0.77 4.63 -10.36
CA ASP A 231 -0.26 3.59 -10.51
C ASP A 231 -0.29 2.61 -9.32
N GLN A 232 0.88 2.27 -8.78
CA GLN A 232 0.95 1.42 -7.58
C GLN A 232 0.41 2.16 -6.36
N ILE A 233 0.70 3.44 -6.19
CA ILE A 233 0.17 4.27 -5.10
C ILE A 233 -1.36 4.34 -5.18
N VAL A 234 -1.93 4.59 -6.37
CA VAL A 234 -3.39 4.61 -6.59
C VAL A 234 -4.06 3.32 -6.07
N GLN A 235 -3.43 2.16 -6.24
CA GLN A 235 -3.99 0.89 -5.77
C GLN A 235 -4.13 0.79 -4.24
N PHE A 236 -3.39 1.59 -3.48
CA PHE A 236 -3.47 1.63 -2.03
C PHE A 236 -4.42 2.71 -1.50
N LEU A 237 -4.89 3.61 -2.36
CA LEU A 237 -5.78 4.68 -1.92
C LEU A 237 -7.20 4.15 -1.64
N PRO A 238 -7.91 4.75 -0.67
CA PRO A 238 -9.32 4.49 -0.43
C PRO A 238 -10.20 4.92 -1.61
N PRO A 239 -11.44 4.42 -1.70
CA PRO A 239 -12.37 4.83 -2.72
C PRO A 239 -12.87 6.25 -2.45
N GLY A 240 -12.57 7.20 -3.32
CA GLY A 240 -13.03 8.59 -3.22
C GLY A 240 -11.88 9.58 -3.09
N ASN A 241 -12.26 10.85 -2.92
CA ASN A 241 -11.29 11.92 -2.79
C ASN A 241 -10.62 11.90 -1.41
N SER A 242 -9.37 12.29 -1.39
CA SER A 242 -8.54 12.21 -0.19
C SER A 242 -7.55 13.37 -0.13
N ARG A 243 -6.90 13.55 1.01
CA ARG A 243 -5.78 14.48 1.17
C ARG A 243 -4.68 13.87 2.05
N ILE A 244 -3.47 14.39 1.91
CA ILE A 244 -2.40 14.09 2.86
C ILE A 244 -2.72 14.92 4.11
N LYS A 245 -2.76 14.23 5.26
CA LYS A 245 -2.95 14.89 6.56
C LYS A 245 -1.72 15.76 6.85
N ALA A 246 -1.98 17.02 7.20
CA ALA A 246 -0.91 17.91 7.64
C ALA A 246 -0.29 17.38 8.96
N THR A 247 1.03 17.38 9.00
CA THR A 247 1.81 16.93 10.18
C THR A 247 1.92 18.06 11.18
#